data_8b097103766b8ac23d1dd4038dc55b7a
#
_entry.id   8b097103766b8ac23d1dd4038dc55b7a
#
_cell.length_a   1.000
_cell.length_b   1.000
_cell.length_c   1.000
_cell.angle_alpha   90.00
_cell.angle_beta   90.00
_cell.angle_gamma   90.00
#
_symmetry.space_group_name_H-M   'P 1'
#
loop_
_entity.id
_entity.type
_entity.pdbx_description
1 polymer ?
#
loop_
_entity_poly.entity_id
_entity_poly.type
_entity_poly.pdbx_seq_one_letter_code
_entity_poly.pdbx_strand_id
1 'polypeptide(L)'
;MSKGNFTIHFDATAMFNQFRIKCSVKDKEDEFVLFTRIGRGTKRFTVNNIFWGMLKYDSNFDVGDIVDDHKGNLYFLVAKVNSYRADKAELYKTNCKAKIVRLEDQYEGNDIIGQVESVVADDLLAVYEEVSARMKMYDVGLLESTTVRVLIPKTADVKVLDRLYLNNEAYLVNNVNTSSFPGFYYLQLGADTRGN
;
A
#
# COMPACT_ATOMS: atom_id res chain seq x y z
N MET A 1 26.38 -13.58 48.35
CA MET A 1 25.39 -12.66 47.79
C MET A 1 25.01 -13.17 46.41
N SER A 2 23.87 -13.83 46.29
CA SER A 2 23.35 -14.37 45.01
C SER A 2 22.77 -13.22 44.20
N LYS A 3 23.34 -12.97 43.02
CA LYS A 3 22.74 -12.06 42.01
C LYS A 3 21.50 -12.76 41.49
N GLY A 4 20.33 -12.33 41.95
CA GLY A 4 19.07 -12.77 41.38
C GLY A 4 18.99 -12.31 39.94
N ASN A 5 19.02 -13.25 39.00
CA ASN A 5 18.68 -13.00 37.60
C ASN A 5 17.19 -12.66 37.51
N PHE A 6 16.87 -11.39 37.44
CA PHE A 6 15.54 -10.92 37.10
C PHE A 6 15.33 -11.21 35.59
N THR A 7 14.84 -12.38 35.28
CA THR A 7 14.36 -12.70 33.95
C THR A 7 12.94 -12.12 33.85
N ILE A 8 12.80 -10.96 33.25
CA ILE A 8 11.49 -10.44 32.85
C ILE A 8 10.98 -11.37 31.73
N HIS A 9 10.18 -12.35 32.09
CA HIS A 9 9.37 -13.08 31.14
C HIS A 9 8.33 -12.10 30.62
N PHE A 10 8.62 -11.47 29.48
CA PHE A 10 7.64 -10.71 28.74
C PHE A 10 6.60 -11.70 28.25
N ASP A 11 5.44 -11.75 28.89
CA ASP A 11 4.34 -12.58 28.44
C ASP A 11 3.74 -11.95 27.17
N ALA A 12 4.24 -12.39 26.02
CA ALA A 12 3.77 -11.95 24.72
C ALA A 12 2.25 -12.17 24.55
N THR A 13 1.68 -13.18 25.24
CA THR A 13 0.25 -13.49 25.22
C THR A 13 -0.54 -12.43 25.99
N ALA A 14 -0.05 -11.97 27.14
CA ALA A 14 -0.70 -10.91 27.90
C ALA A 14 -0.70 -9.59 27.14
N MET A 15 0.43 -9.20 26.52
CA MET A 15 0.51 -8.02 25.67
C MET A 15 -0.43 -8.12 24.47
N PHE A 16 -0.45 -9.27 23.79
CA PHE A 16 -1.35 -9.48 22.66
C PHE A 16 -2.81 -9.32 23.09
N ASN A 17 -3.21 -9.90 24.23
CA ASN A 17 -4.57 -9.80 24.71
C ASN A 17 -4.98 -8.39 25.15
N GLN A 18 -4.04 -7.58 25.64
CA GLN A 18 -4.30 -6.22 26.12
C GLN A 18 -4.36 -5.18 25.01
N PHE A 19 -3.53 -5.30 23.97
CA PHE A 19 -3.34 -4.25 22.96
C PHE A 19 -3.81 -4.64 21.55
N ARG A 20 -4.38 -5.82 21.39
CA ARG A 20 -4.89 -6.28 20.11
C ARG A 20 -6.12 -5.48 19.68
N ILE A 21 -6.23 -5.24 18.39
CA ILE A 21 -7.37 -4.59 17.75
C ILE A 21 -8.10 -5.65 16.94
N LYS A 22 -9.41 -5.71 17.06
CA LYS A 22 -10.24 -6.54 16.18
C LYS A 22 -10.23 -5.92 14.79
N CYS A 23 -9.92 -6.72 13.79
CA CYS A 23 -9.84 -6.31 12.39
C CYS A 23 -10.67 -7.24 11.53
N SER A 24 -11.19 -6.70 10.42
CA SER A 24 -11.89 -7.47 9.40
C SER A 24 -11.17 -7.39 8.06
N VAL A 25 -11.36 -8.41 7.26
CA VAL A 25 -11.02 -8.48 5.85
C VAL A 25 -12.25 -8.97 5.12
N LYS A 26 -12.53 -8.42 3.94
CA LYS A 26 -13.68 -8.82 3.13
C LYS A 26 -13.67 -10.33 2.88
N ASP A 27 -14.82 -10.97 3.07
CA ASP A 27 -15.05 -12.41 2.83
C ASP A 27 -14.19 -13.36 3.72
N LYS A 28 -13.64 -12.84 4.84
CA LYS A 28 -12.88 -13.63 5.84
C LYS A 28 -13.43 -13.41 7.25
N GLU A 29 -13.12 -14.33 8.13
CA GLU A 29 -13.45 -14.17 9.55
C GLU A 29 -12.61 -13.06 10.19
N ASP A 30 -13.24 -12.29 11.10
CA ASP A 30 -12.56 -11.26 11.86
C ASP A 30 -11.46 -11.85 12.74
N GLU A 31 -10.31 -11.20 12.74
CA GLU A 31 -9.17 -11.59 13.57
C GLU A 31 -8.67 -10.42 14.40
N PHE A 32 -7.84 -10.73 15.39
CA PHE A 32 -7.18 -9.72 16.19
C PHE A 32 -5.76 -9.48 15.67
N VAL A 33 -5.40 -8.20 15.54
CA VAL A 33 -4.07 -7.76 15.11
C VAL A 33 -3.46 -6.88 16.21
N LEU A 34 -2.21 -7.14 16.55
CA LEU A 34 -1.42 -6.26 17.40
C LEU A 34 -0.54 -5.39 16.51
N PHE A 35 -0.87 -4.11 16.40
CA PHE A 35 -0.10 -3.15 15.63
C PHE A 35 1.10 -2.64 16.41
N THR A 36 2.27 -2.69 15.80
CA THR A 36 3.50 -2.10 16.32
C THR A 36 4.11 -1.17 15.27
N ARG A 37 4.75 -0.09 15.70
CA ARG A 37 5.45 0.78 14.74
C ARG A 37 6.67 0.08 14.18
N ILE A 38 6.89 0.25 12.89
CA ILE A 38 8.13 -0.18 12.27
C ILE A 38 9.27 0.72 12.73
N GLY A 39 10.32 0.11 13.24
CA GLY A 39 11.56 0.80 13.55
C GLY A 39 12.21 1.38 12.29
N ARG A 40 13.05 2.40 12.46
CA ARG A 40 13.80 3.06 11.38
C ARG A 40 14.52 2.02 10.49
N GLY A 41 14.20 1.97 9.21
CA GLY A 41 14.97 1.13 8.28
C GLY A 41 14.29 0.61 7.03
N THR A 42 12.97 0.72 6.88
CA THR A 42 12.32 0.33 5.63
C THR A 42 12.49 1.41 4.56
N LYS A 43 13.13 1.03 3.45
CA LYS A 43 13.50 1.96 2.36
C LYS A 43 12.37 2.27 1.37
N ARG A 44 11.15 1.70 1.57
CA ARG A 44 10.12 1.70 0.52
C ARG A 44 9.07 2.80 0.62
N PHE A 45 8.63 3.16 1.82
CA PHE A 45 7.64 4.22 2.07
C PHE A 45 7.93 4.93 3.40
N THR A 46 7.33 6.10 3.64
CA THR A 46 7.57 6.86 4.88
C THR A 46 7.12 6.09 6.12
N VAL A 47 7.90 6.21 7.17
CA VAL A 47 7.74 5.50 8.44
C VAL A 47 6.35 5.69 9.08
N ASN A 48 5.64 6.78 8.74
CA ASN A 48 4.36 7.10 9.36
C ASN A 48 3.18 6.22 8.89
N ASN A 49 3.30 5.61 7.71
CA ASN A 49 2.23 4.81 7.11
C ASN A 49 2.48 3.30 7.19
N ILE A 50 3.60 2.88 7.77
CA ILE A 50 4.00 1.47 7.82
C ILE A 50 3.91 0.96 9.26
N PHE A 51 3.30 -0.22 9.42
CA PHE A 51 3.13 -0.90 10.69
C PHE A 51 3.54 -2.37 10.58
N TRP A 52 4.07 -2.93 11.66
CA TRP A 52 4.11 -4.37 11.85
C TRP A 52 2.84 -4.81 12.55
N GLY A 53 2.17 -5.83 11.99
CA GLY A 53 1.08 -6.54 12.62
C GLY A 53 1.57 -7.88 13.15
N MET A 54 1.25 -8.22 14.40
CA MET A 54 1.29 -9.60 14.86
C MET A 54 -0.12 -10.16 14.74
N LEU A 55 -0.24 -11.23 13.97
CA LEU A 55 -1.47 -11.99 13.74
C LEU A 55 -1.44 -13.25 14.61
N LYS A 56 -2.57 -13.92 14.80
CA LYS A 56 -2.57 -15.26 15.41
C LYS A 56 -1.71 -16.21 14.59
N TYR A 57 -1.28 -17.29 15.19
CA TYR A 57 -0.69 -18.42 14.46
C TYR A 57 -1.72 -18.95 13.46
N ASP A 58 -1.29 -19.22 12.24
CA ASP A 58 -2.14 -19.70 11.15
C ASP A 58 -3.32 -18.75 10.84
N SER A 59 -3.01 -17.45 10.77
CA SER A 59 -3.97 -16.40 10.41
C SER A 59 -4.48 -16.61 8.97
N ASN A 60 -5.79 -16.42 8.76
CA ASN A 60 -6.41 -16.45 7.44
C ASN A 60 -6.25 -15.13 6.65
N PHE A 61 -5.66 -14.10 7.26
CA PHE A 61 -5.29 -12.89 6.54
C PHE A 61 -4.06 -13.13 5.69
N ASP A 62 -4.11 -12.71 4.42
CA ASP A 62 -3.05 -12.96 3.44
C ASP A 62 -2.56 -11.70 2.75
N VAL A 63 -1.40 -11.82 2.12
CA VAL A 63 -0.84 -10.73 1.30
C VAL A 63 -1.80 -10.38 0.17
N GLY A 64 -2.11 -9.10 0.03
CA GLY A 64 -3.13 -8.59 -0.89
C GLY A 64 -4.44 -8.20 -0.22
N ASP A 65 -4.65 -8.60 1.03
CA ASP A 65 -5.84 -8.23 1.79
C ASP A 65 -5.83 -6.75 2.17
N ILE A 66 -7.05 -6.21 2.28
CA ILE A 66 -7.30 -4.89 2.86
C ILE A 66 -7.90 -5.11 4.26
N VAL A 67 -7.16 -4.68 5.27
CA VAL A 67 -7.48 -4.87 6.68
C VAL A 67 -8.15 -3.61 7.23
N ASP A 68 -9.35 -3.73 7.77
CA ASP A 68 -10.09 -2.66 8.46
C ASP A 68 -9.95 -2.83 9.98
N ASP A 69 -9.52 -1.77 10.68
CA ASP A 69 -9.38 -1.75 12.15
C ASP A 69 -10.68 -1.32 12.88
N HIS A 70 -11.78 -1.16 12.18
CA HIS A 70 -13.07 -0.65 12.68
C HIS A 70 -13.00 0.74 13.35
N LYS A 71 -11.87 1.46 13.18
CA LYS A 71 -11.68 2.83 13.67
C LYS A 71 -11.57 3.83 12.52
N GLY A 72 -11.91 3.40 11.30
CA GLY A 72 -11.81 4.18 10.08
C GLY A 72 -10.43 4.16 9.41
N ASN A 73 -9.55 3.25 9.82
CA ASN A 73 -8.28 3.07 9.14
C ASN A 73 -8.28 1.75 8.35
N LEU A 74 -7.83 1.86 7.10
CA LEU A 74 -7.68 0.73 6.19
C LEU A 74 -6.19 0.53 5.91
N TYR A 75 -5.77 -0.72 5.87
CA TYR A 75 -4.38 -1.11 5.69
C TYR A 75 -4.25 -2.13 4.58
N PHE A 76 -3.22 -2.00 3.75
CA PHE A 76 -2.80 -3.02 2.80
C PHE A 76 -1.84 -3.99 3.49
N LEU A 77 -2.16 -5.28 3.47
CA LEU A 77 -1.26 -6.33 3.94
C LEU A 77 -0.29 -6.67 2.81
N VAL A 78 0.93 -6.13 2.88
CA VAL A 78 1.89 -6.19 1.77
C VAL A 78 2.91 -7.32 1.90
N ALA A 79 3.12 -7.80 3.11
CA ALA A 79 3.97 -8.97 3.37
C ALA A 79 3.48 -9.73 4.61
N LYS A 80 3.67 -11.06 4.60
CA LYS A 80 3.37 -11.95 5.72
C LYS A 80 4.52 -12.94 5.88
N VAL A 81 4.93 -13.12 7.10
CA VAL A 81 5.94 -14.13 7.47
C VAL A 81 5.35 -15.03 8.53
N ASN A 82 5.19 -16.30 8.18
CA ASN A 82 4.67 -17.29 9.09
C ASN A 82 5.75 -17.64 10.12
N SER A 83 5.35 -17.76 11.38
CA SER A 83 6.21 -18.12 12.49
C SER A 83 5.47 -19.09 13.40
N TYR A 84 6.19 -19.98 14.07
CA TYR A 84 5.59 -20.99 14.95
C TYR A 84 4.85 -20.44 16.17
N ARG A 85 4.97 -19.15 16.48
CA ARG A 85 4.28 -18.51 17.61
C ARG A 85 3.19 -17.55 17.21
N ALA A 86 3.42 -16.83 16.12
CA ALA A 86 2.50 -15.82 15.60
C ALA A 86 2.96 -15.42 14.21
N ASP A 87 2.03 -15.16 13.30
CA ASP A 87 2.37 -14.62 12.00
C ASP A 87 2.71 -13.13 12.12
N LYS A 88 3.67 -12.68 11.33
CA LYS A 88 4.05 -11.27 11.25
C LYS A 88 3.64 -10.71 9.90
N ALA A 89 2.97 -9.58 9.91
CA ALA A 89 2.52 -8.88 8.73
C ALA A 89 3.12 -7.49 8.62
N GLU A 90 3.45 -7.08 7.42
CA GLU A 90 3.75 -5.69 7.10
C GLU A 90 2.49 -5.03 6.53
N LEU A 91 2.04 -3.95 7.17
CA LEU A 91 0.77 -3.28 6.93
C LEU A 91 1.03 -1.83 6.55
N TYR A 92 0.51 -1.41 5.40
CA TYR A 92 0.62 -0.03 4.93
C TYR A 92 -0.74 0.65 5.07
N LYS A 93 -0.80 1.67 5.93
CA LYS A 93 -2.01 2.45 6.12
C LYS A 93 -2.32 3.26 4.87
N THR A 94 -3.54 3.13 4.35
CA THR A 94 -4.01 3.93 3.23
C THR A 94 -4.11 5.40 3.64
N ASN A 95 -3.75 6.32 2.75
CA ASN A 95 -3.71 7.75 3.05
C ASN A 95 -4.38 8.62 1.99
N CYS A 96 -4.86 8.03 0.91
CA CYS A 96 -5.65 8.74 -0.10
C CYS A 96 -6.56 7.79 -0.87
N LYS A 97 -7.40 8.37 -1.71
CA LYS A 97 -8.19 7.70 -2.72
C LYS A 97 -7.68 8.10 -4.10
N ALA A 98 -7.69 7.15 -5.01
CA ALA A 98 -7.23 7.32 -6.37
C ALA A 98 -8.36 7.12 -7.38
N LYS A 99 -8.32 7.89 -8.47
CA LYS A 99 -9.15 7.71 -9.65
C LYS A 99 -8.25 7.51 -10.86
N ILE A 100 -8.54 6.48 -11.66
CA ILE A 100 -7.78 6.16 -12.87
C ILE A 100 -8.61 6.53 -14.08
N VAL A 101 -8.01 7.29 -14.98
CA VAL A 101 -8.62 7.73 -16.24
C VAL A 101 -7.69 7.34 -17.38
N ARG A 102 -8.26 6.77 -18.43
CA ARG A 102 -7.56 6.40 -19.66
C ARG A 102 -7.97 7.33 -20.79
N LEU A 103 -6.99 7.81 -21.53
CA LEU A 103 -7.24 8.54 -22.77
C LEU A 103 -7.40 7.53 -23.89
N GLU A 104 -8.55 7.53 -24.53
CA GLU A 104 -8.87 6.68 -25.68
C GLU A 104 -9.03 7.55 -26.93
N ASP A 105 -8.39 7.16 -28.03
CA ASP A 105 -8.51 7.88 -29.29
C ASP A 105 -9.92 7.70 -29.86
N GLN A 106 -10.53 8.82 -30.23
CA GLN A 106 -11.79 8.83 -31.01
C GLN A 106 -11.49 8.77 -32.49
N TYR A 107 -12.19 7.88 -33.17
CA TYR A 107 -12.05 7.69 -34.61
C TYR A 107 -13.31 8.12 -35.38
N GLU A 108 -13.12 8.81 -36.52
CA GLU A 108 -14.14 8.98 -37.53
C GLU A 108 -13.62 8.33 -38.82
N GLY A 109 -14.15 7.15 -39.13
CA GLY A 109 -13.56 6.30 -40.17
C GLY A 109 -12.19 5.77 -39.73
N ASN A 110 -11.13 6.16 -40.48
CA ASN A 110 -9.75 5.80 -40.13
C ASN A 110 -8.96 6.95 -39.47
N ASP A 111 -9.56 8.10 -39.33
CA ASP A 111 -8.88 9.29 -38.81
C ASP A 111 -9.13 9.48 -37.29
N ILE A 112 -8.09 9.84 -36.56
CA ILE A 112 -8.22 10.22 -35.14
C ILE A 112 -8.72 11.65 -35.11
N ILE A 113 -9.95 11.86 -34.57
CA ILE A 113 -10.58 13.17 -34.45
C ILE A 113 -10.40 13.81 -33.07
N GLY A 114 -9.97 13.04 -32.10
CA GLY A 114 -9.77 13.54 -30.73
C GLY A 114 -9.43 12.43 -29.75
N GLN A 115 -9.39 12.81 -28.47
CA GLN A 115 -9.23 11.87 -27.35
C GLN A 115 -10.36 12.06 -26.36
N VAL A 116 -10.85 10.97 -25.81
CA VAL A 116 -11.89 10.94 -24.77
C VAL A 116 -11.31 10.32 -23.51
N GLU A 117 -11.63 10.91 -22.37
CA GLU A 117 -11.32 10.34 -21.07
C GLU A 117 -12.35 9.28 -20.70
N SER A 118 -11.90 8.03 -20.50
CA SER A 118 -12.70 6.95 -19.92
C SER A 118 -12.26 6.69 -18.48
N VAL A 119 -13.23 6.63 -17.56
CA VAL A 119 -12.95 6.30 -16.17
C VAL A 119 -12.75 4.78 -16.05
N VAL A 120 -11.52 4.36 -15.76
CA VAL A 120 -11.18 2.94 -15.59
C VAL A 120 -11.54 2.47 -14.19
N ALA A 121 -11.27 3.29 -13.17
CA ALA A 121 -11.63 3.01 -11.80
C ALA A 121 -11.74 4.32 -11.00
N ASP A 122 -12.62 4.33 -10.01
CA ASP A 122 -12.83 5.46 -9.12
C ASP A 122 -12.85 5.01 -7.66
N ASP A 123 -12.59 5.92 -6.74
CA ASP A 123 -12.63 5.70 -5.28
C ASP A 123 -11.71 4.56 -4.79
N LEU A 124 -10.61 4.29 -5.51
CA LEU A 124 -9.64 3.27 -5.13
C LEU A 124 -8.85 3.70 -3.91
N LEU A 125 -8.76 2.80 -2.93
CA LEU A 125 -7.82 3.00 -1.81
C LEU A 125 -6.38 3.02 -2.32
N ALA A 126 -5.57 3.93 -1.79
CA ALA A 126 -4.19 4.05 -2.17
C ALA A 126 -3.28 4.41 -0.97
N VAL A 127 -2.03 3.99 -1.09
CA VAL A 127 -0.92 4.51 -0.28
C VAL A 127 -0.02 5.29 -1.20
N TYR A 128 0.06 6.60 -1.01
CA TYR A 128 0.93 7.45 -1.81
C TYR A 128 2.03 8.10 -0.99
N GLU A 129 3.13 8.41 -1.64
CA GLU A 129 4.26 9.11 -1.08
C GLU A 129 4.95 9.96 -2.14
N GLU A 130 5.25 11.21 -1.78
CA GLU A 130 6.06 12.09 -2.61
C GLU A 130 7.52 11.62 -2.64
N VAL A 131 8.12 11.67 -3.82
CA VAL A 131 9.52 11.26 -4.02
C VAL A 131 10.44 12.45 -3.83
N SER A 132 11.16 12.45 -2.71
CA SER A 132 12.17 13.47 -2.44
C SER A 132 13.44 13.27 -3.29
N ALA A 133 14.23 14.33 -3.48
CA ALA A 133 15.52 14.26 -4.15
C ALA A 133 16.46 13.23 -3.50
N ARG A 134 16.42 13.12 -2.16
CA ARG A 134 17.20 12.13 -1.42
C ARG A 134 16.79 10.70 -1.78
N MET A 135 15.49 10.44 -1.95
CA MET A 135 15.02 9.11 -2.35
C MET A 135 15.53 8.73 -3.73
N LYS A 136 15.51 9.66 -4.69
CA LYS A 136 16.08 9.44 -6.04
C LYS A 136 17.56 9.08 -6.00
N MET A 137 18.32 9.63 -5.07
CA MET A 137 19.77 9.31 -4.94
C MET A 137 20.02 7.89 -4.41
N TYR A 138 19.15 7.34 -3.59
CA TYR A 138 19.38 6.05 -2.93
C TYR A 138 18.55 4.90 -3.51
N ASP A 139 17.48 5.17 -4.24
CA ASP A 139 16.62 4.17 -4.86
C ASP A 139 16.84 4.15 -6.38
N VAL A 140 17.76 3.30 -6.80
CA VAL A 140 18.15 3.13 -8.23
C VAL A 140 16.99 2.64 -9.10
N GLY A 141 15.90 2.12 -8.50
CA GLY A 141 14.71 1.66 -9.21
C GLY A 141 13.71 2.77 -9.55
N LEU A 142 13.94 4.01 -9.06
CA LEU A 142 13.07 5.14 -9.39
C LEU A 142 13.48 5.77 -10.71
N LEU A 143 12.49 6.00 -11.59
CA LEU A 143 12.70 6.80 -12.79
C LEU A 143 12.97 8.25 -12.41
N GLU A 144 13.78 8.95 -13.19
CA GLU A 144 14.12 10.36 -12.94
C GLU A 144 12.88 11.27 -12.93
N SER A 145 11.92 10.98 -13.80
CA SER A 145 10.64 11.68 -13.91
C SER A 145 9.66 11.42 -12.77
N THR A 146 9.95 10.44 -11.87
CA THR A 146 9.05 10.09 -10.79
C THR A 146 8.98 11.20 -9.75
N THR A 147 7.79 11.72 -9.51
CA THR A 147 7.51 12.72 -8.46
C THR A 147 6.74 12.10 -7.30
N VAL A 148 5.93 11.09 -7.59
CA VAL A 148 5.10 10.37 -6.62
C VAL A 148 5.19 8.87 -6.87
N ARG A 149 5.15 8.09 -5.81
CA ARG A 149 4.98 6.64 -5.89
C ARG A 149 3.73 6.21 -5.15
N VAL A 150 3.02 5.25 -5.71
CA VAL A 150 1.69 4.83 -5.23
C VAL A 150 1.57 3.33 -5.21
N LEU A 151 0.90 2.83 -4.19
CA LEU A 151 0.45 1.44 -4.08
C LEU A 151 -1.08 1.40 -4.17
N ILE A 152 -1.62 0.61 -5.09
CA ILE A 152 -3.07 0.39 -5.26
C ILE A 152 -3.38 -1.10 -5.40
N PRO A 153 -4.61 -1.55 -5.08
CA PRO A 153 -5.02 -2.94 -5.29
C PRO A 153 -4.95 -3.35 -6.76
N LYS A 154 -4.58 -4.60 -7.04
CA LYS A 154 -4.58 -5.19 -8.40
C LYS A 154 -5.97 -5.43 -9.00
N THR A 155 -7.02 -4.97 -8.34
CA THR A 155 -8.39 -5.02 -8.87
C THR A 155 -8.65 -4.02 -9.99
N ALA A 156 -7.79 -3.01 -10.13
CA ALA A 156 -7.88 -1.99 -11.19
C ALA A 156 -7.01 -2.37 -12.39
N ASP A 157 -7.52 -2.16 -13.62
CA ASP A 157 -6.74 -2.33 -14.86
C ASP A 157 -5.95 -1.05 -15.16
N VAL A 158 -4.83 -0.82 -14.43
CA VAL A 158 -3.95 0.32 -14.65
C VAL A 158 -2.87 0.01 -15.68
N LYS A 159 -2.61 0.96 -16.58
CA LYS A 159 -1.57 0.87 -17.61
C LYS A 159 -0.64 2.08 -17.58
N VAL A 160 0.54 1.91 -18.16
CA VAL A 160 1.43 3.05 -18.45
C VAL A 160 0.71 4.03 -19.35
N LEU A 161 0.89 5.32 -19.10
CA LEU A 161 0.22 6.46 -19.75
C LEU A 161 -1.23 6.71 -19.27
N ASP A 162 -1.82 5.90 -18.42
CA ASP A 162 -3.05 6.28 -17.74
C ASP A 162 -2.82 7.55 -16.89
N ARG A 163 -3.87 8.33 -16.70
CA ARG A 163 -3.90 9.47 -15.78
C ARG A 163 -4.42 9.01 -14.44
N LEU A 164 -3.68 9.28 -13.38
CA LEU A 164 -4.07 8.98 -12.00
C LEU A 164 -4.34 10.27 -11.24
N TYR A 165 -5.55 10.44 -10.71
CA TYR A 165 -5.88 11.53 -9.82
C TYR A 165 -5.70 11.11 -8.38
N LEU A 166 -4.92 11.90 -7.61
CA LEU A 166 -4.69 11.76 -6.18
C LEU A 166 -4.98 13.12 -5.53
N ASN A 167 -5.89 13.17 -4.58
CA ASN A 167 -6.24 14.44 -3.90
C ASN A 167 -6.55 15.60 -4.88
N ASN A 168 -7.20 15.32 -6.00
CA ASN A 168 -7.51 16.24 -7.11
C ASN A 168 -6.32 16.71 -7.96
N GLU A 169 -5.14 16.16 -7.77
CA GLU A 169 -3.99 16.40 -8.63
C GLU A 169 -3.84 15.26 -9.65
N ALA A 170 -3.55 15.63 -10.89
CA ALA A 170 -3.38 14.69 -12.00
C ALA A 170 -1.91 14.30 -12.17
N TYR A 171 -1.67 13.01 -12.27
CA TYR A 171 -0.35 12.43 -12.49
C TYR A 171 -0.37 11.46 -13.67
N LEU A 172 0.74 11.39 -14.38
CA LEU A 172 0.97 10.41 -15.44
C LEU A 172 1.57 9.13 -14.87
N VAL A 173 1.00 7.98 -15.20
CA VAL A 173 1.57 6.67 -14.85
C VAL A 173 2.77 6.39 -15.76
N ASN A 174 3.99 6.50 -15.21
CA ASN A 174 5.24 6.26 -15.94
C ASN A 174 5.68 4.80 -15.88
N ASN A 175 5.36 4.09 -14.80
CA ASN A 175 5.72 2.69 -14.61
C ASN A 175 4.69 1.96 -13.76
N VAL A 176 4.40 0.71 -14.12
CA VAL A 176 3.53 -0.22 -13.40
C VAL A 176 4.35 -1.45 -13.03
N ASN A 177 4.71 -1.58 -11.76
CA ASN A 177 5.39 -2.76 -11.25
C ASN A 177 4.38 -3.72 -10.61
N THR A 178 4.32 -4.93 -11.14
CA THR A 178 3.36 -5.97 -10.74
C THR A 178 3.96 -7.02 -9.80
N SER A 179 5.28 -7.01 -9.61
CA SER A 179 6.00 -8.09 -8.91
C SER A 179 6.46 -7.74 -7.49
N SER A 180 6.69 -6.44 -7.21
CA SER A 180 7.26 -6.00 -5.93
C SER A 180 6.34 -6.22 -4.73
N PHE A 181 5.01 -6.14 -4.95
CA PHE A 181 4.00 -6.30 -3.91
C PHE A 181 2.90 -7.24 -4.40
N PRO A 182 2.86 -8.50 -3.95
CA PRO A 182 1.77 -9.41 -4.28
C PRO A 182 0.42 -8.78 -3.86
N GLY A 183 -0.59 -8.88 -4.74
CA GLY A 183 -1.92 -8.28 -4.50
C GLY A 183 -2.03 -6.78 -4.81
N PHE A 184 -0.91 -6.06 -5.04
CA PHE A 184 -0.91 -4.62 -5.30
C PHE A 184 -0.06 -4.27 -6.53
N TYR A 185 -0.44 -3.18 -7.21
CA TYR A 185 0.42 -2.50 -8.17
C TYR A 185 1.26 -1.44 -7.45
N TYR A 186 2.55 -1.43 -7.73
CA TYR A 186 3.43 -0.34 -7.36
C TYR A 186 3.65 0.55 -8.58
N LEU A 187 3.16 1.79 -8.49
CA LEU A 187 3.17 2.76 -9.57
C LEU A 187 4.22 3.83 -9.32
N GLN A 188 4.91 4.24 -10.39
CA GLN A 188 5.73 5.43 -10.40
C GLN A 188 5.04 6.48 -11.27
N LEU A 189 4.76 7.63 -10.68
CA LEU A 189 4.01 8.70 -11.29
C LEU A 189 4.89 9.93 -11.51
N GLY A 190 4.67 10.60 -12.62
CA GLY A 190 5.26 11.89 -12.94
C GLY A 190 4.20 12.97 -13.08
N ALA A 191 4.64 14.23 -13.26
CA ALA A 191 3.72 15.30 -13.57
C ALA A 191 2.99 15.01 -14.90
N ASP A 192 1.67 15.17 -14.92
CA ASP A 192 0.92 15.10 -16.18
C ASP A 192 0.95 16.48 -16.84
N THR A 193 1.63 16.57 -17.97
CA THR A 193 1.75 17.81 -18.77
C THR A 193 0.76 17.85 -19.92
N ARG A 194 -0.06 16.82 -20.09
CA ARG A 194 -1.11 16.79 -21.11
C ARG A 194 -2.23 17.75 -20.68
N GLY A 195 -2.68 18.60 -21.59
CA GLY A 195 -3.78 19.54 -21.33
C GLY A 195 -5.06 18.79 -20.89
N ASN A 196 -5.87 19.47 -20.09
CA ASN A 196 -7.24 19.05 -19.79
C ASN A 196 -8.13 19.38 -20.97
#